data_0e09dab93d464c87ffc4f15967eaa611
#
_entry.id   0e09dab93d464c87ffc4f15967eaa611
#
_cell.length_a   1.000
_cell.length_b   1.000
_cell.length_c   1.000
_cell.angle_alpha   90.00
_cell.angle_beta   90.00
_cell.angle_gamma   90.00
#
_symmetry.space_group_name_H-M   'P 1'
#
loop_
_entity.id
_entity.type
_entity.pdbx_description
1 polymer ?
#
loop_
_entity_poly.entity_id
_entity_poly.type
_entity_poly.pdbx_seq_one_letter_code
_entity_poly.pdbx_strand_id
1 'polypeptide(L)'
;MLHNFLHGSGTITPQSSRHSPEPAGDPDTNNPHTMPANPRRKRIVIAMTGATDALLGIKTLLALRHLNIETHLIMSKWAEATIKYETDYHPSNVKALADYSYNINDMAAPVSSGSFKTNGMVVVPCSMKTLAGIHSGFCDDLISRTADVMLKERRRLVLVARETPLSEIHLRNMLEVTRAGAVVFPPVPALYVRPGSVEDLVDQSVGRVLDLFDLDIGGFERWEGWKR
;
A
#
# COMPACT_ATOMS: atom_id res chain seq x y z
N MET A 1 -33.06 40.01 -25.51
CA MET A 1 -32.45 41.31 -25.80
C MET A 1 -30.98 41.02 -25.98
N LEU A 2 -30.48 40.74 -27.24
CA LEU A 2 -30.06 41.74 -28.23
C LEU A 2 -28.99 42.70 -27.67
N HIS A 3 -27.77 42.87 -28.14
CA HIS A 3 -27.24 42.99 -29.50
C HIS A 3 -25.70 42.90 -29.46
N ASN A 4 -25.14 42.22 -30.43
CA ASN A 4 -24.13 42.58 -31.43
C ASN A 4 -23.20 43.77 -31.19
N PHE A 5 -21.89 43.59 -31.52
CA PHE A 5 -21.23 44.48 -32.48
C PHE A 5 -20.11 43.73 -33.22
N LEU A 6 -20.18 43.91 -34.54
CA LEU A 6 -19.35 43.37 -35.61
C LEU A 6 -18.24 44.37 -36.03
N HIS A 7 -17.27 43.84 -36.73
CA HIS A 7 -16.42 44.38 -37.83
C HIS A 7 -15.10 45.05 -37.55
N GLY A 8 -14.11 44.51 -38.24
CA GLY A 8 -12.85 45.14 -38.57
C GLY A 8 -12.03 44.24 -39.49
N SER A 9 -12.32 44.31 -40.80
CA SER A 9 -11.63 43.65 -41.90
C SER A 9 -10.29 44.32 -42.23
N GLY A 10 -9.24 43.56 -42.53
CA GLY A 10 -8.01 44.06 -43.07
C GLY A 10 -7.25 42.95 -43.79
N THR A 11 -7.46 42.88 -45.10
CA THR A 11 -6.73 42.06 -46.08
C THR A 11 -5.39 42.69 -46.42
N ILE A 12 -4.26 41.89 -46.39
CA ILE A 12 -3.07 42.15 -47.20
C ILE A 12 -2.48 40.81 -47.64
N THR A 13 -2.27 40.67 -48.95
CA THR A 13 -1.77 39.55 -49.74
C THR A 13 -0.23 39.45 -49.78
N PRO A 14 0.37 38.46 -50.44
CA PRO A 14 1.56 37.77 -49.92
C PRO A 14 2.86 38.13 -50.65
N GLN A 15 4.00 37.93 -50.00
CA GLN A 15 5.27 37.82 -50.72
C GLN A 15 5.98 36.49 -50.39
N SER A 16 6.27 35.78 -51.47
CA SER A 16 7.05 34.56 -51.51
C SER A 16 8.54 34.82 -51.34
N SER A 17 9.21 34.06 -50.48
CA SER A 17 10.61 33.74 -50.68
C SER A 17 10.87 32.33 -50.12
N ARG A 18 11.19 31.42 -51.03
CA ARG A 18 11.62 30.05 -50.75
C ARG A 18 13.01 30.11 -50.11
N HIS A 19 13.13 29.63 -48.86
CA HIS A 19 14.39 29.16 -48.34
C HIS A 19 14.20 27.71 -47.94
N SER A 20 15.00 26.84 -48.54
CA SER A 20 15.11 25.42 -48.16
C SER A 20 15.74 25.32 -46.80
N PRO A 21 15.22 24.50 -45.87
CA PRO A 21 15.92 24.25 -44.60
C PRO A 21 17.08 23.28 -44.84
N GLU A 22 18.26 23.66 -44.35
CA GLU A 22 19.38 22.74 -44.13
C GLU A 22 19.00 21.61 -43.16
N PRO A 23 19.61 20.42 -43.25
CA PRO A 23 19.30 19.32 -42.34
C PRO A 23 19.76 19.68 -40.92
N ALA A 24 18.82 19.61 -40.00
CA ALA A 24 19.07 19.77 -38.57
C ALA A 24 20.08 18.71 -38.10
N GLY A 25 21.20 19.21 -37.56
CA GLY A 25 22.21 18.39 -36.94
C GLY A 25 21.62 17.62 -35.75
N ASP A 26 22.14 16.42 -35.57
CA ASP A 26 21.85 15.47 -34.51
C ASP A 26 21.90 16.13 -33.11
N PRO A 27 20.88 16.01 -32.26
CA PRO A 27 20.92 16.61 -30.93
C PRO A 27 21.94 15.90 -30.08
N ASP A 28 22.88 16.67 -29.65
CA ASP A 28 23.89 16.54 -28.61
C ASP A 28 23.76 15.32 -27.68
N THR A 29 24.58 14.29 -27.94
CA THR A 29 24.70 13.08 -27.13
C THR A 29 25.60 13.27 -25.89
N ASN A 30 25.96 14.51 -25.54
CA ASN A 30 26.83 14.82 -24.40
C ASN A 30 26.20 15.79 -23.40
N ASN A 31 25.07 15.42 -22.81
CA ASN A 31 24.58 16.10 -21.62
C ASN A 31 24.97 15.27 -20.35
N PRO A 32 25.97 15.68 -19.55
CA PRO A 32 26.46 14.93 -18.38
C PRO A 32 25.53 14.98 -17.19
N HIS A 33 24.30 15.48 -17.31
CA HIS A 33 23.37 15.64 -16.19
C HIS A 33 22.23 14.60 -16.13
N THR A 34 22.21 13.59 -16.99
CA THR A 34 21.34 12.43 -16.79
C THR A 34 22.08 11.34 -16.00
N MET A 35 22.36 11.60 -14.75
CA MET A 35 22.60 10.48 -13.81
C MET A 35 21.38 9.57 -13.87
N PRO A 36 21.55 8.25 -14.05
CA PRO A 36 20.42 7.33 -13.95
C PRO A 36 19.78 7.55 -12.58
N ALA A 37 18.50 7.96 -12.58
CA ALA A 37 17.77 8.15 -11.34
C ALA A 37 17.87 6.83 -10.55
N ASN A 38 18.53 6.89 -9.39
CA ASN A 38 18.60 5.74 -8.49
C ASN A 38 17.18 5.19 -8.31
N PRO A 39 16.90 3.92 -8.64
CA PRO A 39 15.55 3.41 -8.63
C PRO A 39 14.96 3.64 -7.24
N ARG A 40 13.88 4.42 -7.20
CA ARG A 40 13.22 4.79 -5.94
C ARG A 40 12.83 3.52 -5.19
N ARG A 41 13.19 3.41 -3.91
CA ARG A 41 12.77 2.30 -3.07
C ARG A 41 11.28 2.05 -3.23
N LYS A 42 10.85 0.78 -3.32
CA LYS A 42 9.41 0.45 -3.23
C LYS A 42 8.86 0.99 -1.89
N ARG A 43 7.61 1.45 -1.90
CA ARG A 43 6.93 2.03 -0.73
C ARG A 43 5.73 1.19 -0.37
N ILE A 44 5.62 0.78 0.88
CA ILE A 44 4.44 0.07 1.38
C ILE A 44 3.91 0.79 2.62
N VAL A 45 2.60 0.98 2.66
CA VAL A 45 1.90 1.45 3.85
C VAL A 45 1.54 0.24 4.70
N ILE A 46 1.86 0.30 5.99
CA ILE A 46 1.49 -0.70 6.99
C ILE A 46 0.50 -0.07 7.96
N ALA A 47 -0.66 -0.68 8.12
CA ALA A 47 -1.60 -0.29 9.16
C ALA A 47 -1.76 -1.41 10.17
N MET A 48 -1.73 -1.06 11.46
CA MET A 48 -1.99 -1.99 12.54
C MET A 48 -3.26 -1.60 13.29
N THR A 49 -4.18 -2.54 13.46
CA THR A 49 -5.44 -2.31 14.17
C THR A 49 -5.56 -3.19 15.40
N GLY A 50 -6.66 -3.06 16.15
CA GLY A 50 -6.82 -3.69 17.45
C GLY A 50 -7.29 -5.14 17.44
N ALA A 51 -7.13 -5.87 16.34
CA ALA A 51 -7.30 -7.32 16.37
C ALA A 51 -6.11 -7.98 17.05
N THR A 52 -6.27 -9.20 17.58
CA THR A 52 -5.15 -10.02 18.05
C THR A 52 -4.19 -10.35 16.91
N ASP A 53 -3.04 -10.95 17.21
CA ASP A 53 -1.94 -11.26 16.31
C ASP A 53 -1.08 -10.02 15.93
N ALA A 54 -0.84 -9.12 16.90
CA ALA A 54 0.04 -7.96 16.74
C ALA A 54 1.44 -8.35 16.24
N LEU A 55 1.91 -9.56 16.57
CA LEU A 55 3.20 -10.10 16.13
C LEU A 55 3.31 -10.18 14.60
N LEU A 56 2.22 -10.49 13.88
CA LEU A 56 2.20 -10.46 12.39
C LEU A 56 2.58 -9.08 11.84
N GLY A 57 2.03 -8.01 12.42
CA GLY A 57 2.36 -6.64 12.01
C GLY A 57 3.82 -6.28 12.28
N ILE A 58 4.33 -6.65 13.45
CA ILE A 58 5.73 -6.40 13.83
C ILE A 58 6.69 -7.16 12.90
N LYS A 59 6.45 -8.44 12.66
CA LYS A 59 7.27 -9.27 11.75
C LYS A 59 7.18 -8.76 10.29
N THR A 60 6.03 -8.27 9.85
CA THR A 60 5.88 -7.64 8.54
C THR A 60 6.77 -6.39 8.41
N LEU A 61 6.81 -5.52 9.43
CA LEU A 61 7.71 -4.35 9.46
C LEU A 61 9.19 -4.76 9.42
N LEU A 62 9.59 -5.76 10.21
CA LEU A 62 10.96 -6.27 10.23
C LEU A 62 11.38 -6.84 8.87
N ALA A 63 10.51 -7.62 8.23
CA ALA A 63 10.74 -8.20 6.92
C ALA A 63 10.87 -7.12 5.83
N LEU A 64 9.99 -6.11 5.81
CA LEU A 64 10.08 -5.01 4.86
C LEU A 64 11.36 -4.17 5.05
N ARG A 65 11.77 -3.96 6.29
CA ARG A 65 13.04 -3.30 6.61
C ARG A 65 14.24 -4.10 6.11
N HIS A 66 14.23 -5.43 6.30
CA HIS A 66 15.26 -6.33 5.78
C HIS A 66 15.37 -6.25 4.25
N LEU A 67 14.26 -6.16 3.55
CA LEU A 67 14.17 -6.01 2.09
C LEU A 67 14.44 -4.57 1.59
N ASN A 68 14.84 -3.65 2.47
CA ASN A 68 15.08 -2.24 2.15
C ASN A 68 13.88 -1.56 1.45
N ILE A 69 12.66 -1.89 1.88
CA ILE A 69 11.41 -1.26 1.44
C ILE A 69 11.15 -0.02 2.30
N GLU A 70 10.76 1.09 1.69
CA GLU A 70 10.33 2.31 2.40
C GLU A 70 8.96 2.06 3.04
N THR A 71 8.88 2.20 4.37
CA THR A 71 7.70 1.83 5.16
C THR A 71 7.01 3.04 5.77
N HIS A 72 5.68 3.09 5.66
CA HIS A 72 4.81 4.13 6.19
C HIS A 72 3.81 3.50 7.15
N LEU A 73 4.00 3.68 8.46
CA LEU A 73 3.22 3.03 9.50
C LEU A 73 2.10 3.92 10.02
N ILE A 74 0.90 3.34 10.16
CA ILE A 74 -0.23 3.92 10.86
C ILE A 74 -0.70 2.92 11.92
N MET A 75 -0.75 3.31 13.18
CA MET A 75 -1.25 2.44 14.25
C MET A 75 -2.49 3.03 14.91
N SER A 76 -3.50 2.20 15.11
CA SER A 76 -4.66 2.59 15.92
C SER A 76 -4.31 2.56 17.42
N LYS A 77 -5.07 3.30 18.25
CA LYS A 77 -4.95 3.23 19.71
C LYS A 77 -5.09 1.79 20.23
N TRP A 78 -5.96 1.00 19.62
CA TRP A 78 -6.15 -0.40 20.02
C TRP A 78 -5.02 -1.31 19.56
N ALA A 79 -4.35 -1.01 18.42
CA ALA A 79 -3.12 -1.72 18.05
C ALA A 79 -2.02 -1.51 19.10
N GLU A 80 -1.85 -0.28 19.59
CA GLU A 80 -0.87 0.01 20.65
C GLU A 80 -1.19 -0.74 21.95
N ALA A 81 -2.48 -0.89 22.28
CA ALA A 81 -2.91 -1.67 23.45
C ALA A 81 -2.64 -3.17 23.25
N THR A 82 -2.97 -3.71 22.08
CA THR A 82 -2.77 -5.13 21.74
C THR A 82 -1.28 -5.50 21.74
N ILE A 83 -0.41 -4.65 21.18
CA ILE A 83 1.06 -4.85 21.20
C ILE A 83 1.54 -5.03 22.63
N LYS A 84 1.13 -4.16 23.57
CA LYS A 84 1.54 -4.23 24.98
C LYS A 84 1.01 -5.47 25.69
N TYR A 85 -0.13 -5.99 25.25
CA TYR A 85 -0.78 -7.13 25.89
C TYR A 85 -0.23 -8.48 25.38
N GLU A 86 0.07 -8.54 24.08
CA GLU A 86 0.45 -9.79 23.39
C GLU A 86 1.95 -10.01 23.25
N THR A 87 2.76 -8.95 23.37
CA THR A 87 4.19 -9.00 23.05
C THR A 87 5.02 -8.23 24.07
N ASP A 88 6.33 -8.50 24.09
CA ASP A 88 7.31 -7.74 24.87
C ASP A 88 7.70 -6.40 24.23
N TYR A 89 7.12 -6.06 23.06
CA TYR A 89 7.43 -4.82 22.39
C TYR A 89 6.67 -3.63 22.99
N HIS A 90 7.36 -2.50 23.14
CA HIS A 90 6.70 -1.23 23.41
C HIS A 90 6.25 -0.59 22.08
N PRO A 91 5.06 0.04 21.99
CA PRO A 91 4.56 0.67 20.76
C PRO A 91 5.53 1.66 20.13
N SER A 92 6.31 2.43 20.93
CA SER A 92 7.34 3.33 20.41
C SER A 92 8.45 2.60 19.67
N ASN A 93 8.84 1.40 20.12
CA ASN A 93 9.86 0.57 19.47
C ASN A 93 9.34 0.04 18.14
N VAL A 94 8.05 -0.34 18.08
CA VAL A 94 7.41 -0.75 16.82
C VAL A 94 7.33 0.42 15.83
N LYS A 95 6.99 1.64 16.29
CA LYS A 95 7.04 2.86 15.45
C LYS A 95 8.44 3.12 14.88
N ALA A 96 9.48 2.88 15.66
CA ALA A 96 10.88 3.06 15.25
C ALA A 96 11.37 2.01 14.24
N LEU A 97 10.63 0.94 13.98
CA LEU A 97 10.93 -0.02 12.90
C LEU A 97 10.60 0.53 11.52
N ALA A 98 9.64 1.47 11.42
CA ALA A 98 9.24 2.08 10.16
C ALA A 98 10.08 3.30 9.81
N ASP A 99 10.23 3.59 8.49
CA ASP A 99 10.87 4.83 8.04
C ASP A 99 10.03 6.07 8.42
N TYR A 100 8.71 5.95 8.34
CA TYR A 100 7.75 7.01 8.69
C TYR A 100 6.61 6.42 9.53
N SER A 101 6.19 7.17 10.56
CA SER A 101 5.04 6.81 11.38
C SER A 101 4.10 8.00 11.51
N TYR A 102 2.81 7.78 11.28
CA TYR A 102 1.79 8.83 11.29
C TYR A 102 0.80 8.63 12.43
N ASN A 103 0.28 9.75 12.93
CA ASN A 103 -0.86 9.71 13.82
C ASN A 103 -2.11 9.28 13.03
N ILE A 104 -2.93 8.40 13.60
CA ILE A 104 -4.16 7.91 12.96
C ILE A 104 -5.16 9.02 12.59
N ASN A 105 -5.11 10.15 13.30
CA ASN A 105 -5.99 11.31 13.06
C ASN A 105 -5.36 12.34 12.11
N ASP A 106 -4.15 12.10 11.60
CA ASP A 106 -3.47 13.02 10.68
C ASP A 106 -3.95 12.84 9.24
N MET A 107 -5.11 13.41 8.94
CA MET A 107 -5.71 13.37 7.59
C MET A 107 -4.94 14.21 6.57
N ALA A 108 -3.94 14.99 6.99
CA ALA A 108 -3.04 15.74 6.10
C ALA A 108 -1.76 14.95 5.73
N ALA A 109 -1.54 13.77 6.32
CA ALA A 109 -0.39 12.92 6.02
C ALA A 109 -0.31 12.57 4.51
N PRO A 110 0.90 12.42 3.93
CA PRO A 110 1.07 12.15 2.49
C PRO A 110 0.27 10.93 1.99
N VAL A 111 0.15 9.90 2.81
CA VAL A 111 -0.56 8.64 2.47
C VAL A 111 -2.07 8.81 2.29
N SER A 112 -2.66 9.94 2.72
CA SER A 112 -4.08 10.28 2.50
C SER A 112 -4.37 10.73 1.08
N SER A 113 -3.34 10.95 0.24
CA SER A 113 -3.47 11.46 -1.12
C SER A 113 -3.07 10.42 -2.17
N GLY A 114 -3.87 10.31 -3.24
CA GLY A 114 -3.56 9.45 -4.39
C GLY A 114 -2.33 9.90 -5.18
N SER A 115 -1.94 11.17 -5.11
CA SER A 115 -0.73 11.69 -5.76
C SER A 115 0.56 11.19 -5.09
N PHE A 116 0.50 10.80 -3.82
CA PHE A 116 1.60 10.15 -3.13
C PHE A 116 1.74 8.70 -3.61
N LYS A 117 2.78 8.41 -4.38
CA LYS A 117 2.96 7.10 -5.01
C LYS A 117 3.45 6.06 -4.01
N THR A 118 2.67 4.97 -3.85
CA THR A 118 3.01 3.78 -3.07
C THR A 118 2.78 2.52 -3.90
N ASN A 119 3.43 1.43 -3.55
CA ASN A 119 3.25 0.12 -4.18
C ASN A 119 2.07 -0.66 -3.59
N GLY A 120 1.47 -0.15 -2.52
CA GLY A 120 0.29 -0.72 -1.90
C GLY A 120 0.26 -0.53 -0.40
N MET A 121 -0.72 -1.18 0.22
CA MET A 121 -0.96 -1.13 1.66
C MET A 121 -1.31 -2.52 2.20
N VAL A 122 -0.81 -2.83 3.37
CA VAL A 122 -1.25 -3.99 4.16
C VAL A 122 -1.82 -3.52 5.50
N VAL A 123 -3.01 -4.02 5.84
CA VAL A 123 -3.61 -3.85 7.18
C VAL A 123 -3.39 -5.15 7.95
N VAL A 124 -2.49 -5.15 8.92
CA VAL A 124 -2.02 -6.36 9.60
C VAL A 124 -1.75 -6.14 11.10
N PRO A 125 -2.57 -6.69 11.99
CA PRO A 125 -3.86 -7.34 11.73
C PRO A 125 -4.96 -6.35 11.35
N CYS A 126 -6.00 -6.83 10.65
CA CYS A 126 -7.19 -6.05 10.29
C CYS A 126 -8.38 -6.48 11.16
N SER A 127 -8.89 -5.56 11.98
CA SER A 127 -10.10 -5.79 12.77
C SER A 127 -11.36 -5.68 11.93
N MET A 128 -12.46 -6.31 12.40
CA MET A 128 -13.74 -6.23 11.72
C MET A 128 -14.32 -4.80 11.68
N LYS A 129 -14.02 -3.96 12.68
CA LYS A 129 -14.36 -2.52 12.62
C LYS A 129 -13.71 -1.85 11.42
N THR A 130 -12.40 -2.07 11.24
CA THR A 130 -11.64 -1.46 10.13
C THR A 130 -12.10 -2.02 8.77
N LEU A 131 -12.34 -3.33 8.68
CA LEU A 131 -12.90 -3.96 7.48
C LEU A 131 -14.25 -3.34 7.11
N ALA A 132 -15.15 -3.14 8.08
CA ALA A 132 -16.45 -2.52 7.87
C ALA A 132 -16.33 -1.06 7.42
N GLY A 133 -15.41 -0.29 8.01
CA GLY A 133 -15.12 1.09 7.59
C GLY A 133 -14.64 1.17 6.14
N ILE A 134 -13.71 0.29 5.75
CA ILE A 134 -13.19 0.21 4.37
C ILE A 134 -14.32 -0.18 3.39
N HIS A 135 -15.14 -1.18 3.76
CA HIS A 135 -16.28 -1.60 2.95
C HIS A 135 -17.25 -0.45 2.66
N SER A 136 -17.61 0.31 3.70
CA SER A 136 -18.59 1.38 3.59
C SER A 136 -18.04 2.69 3.01
N GLY A 137 -16.72 2.79 2.79
CA GLY A 137 -16.07 4.04 2.39
C GLY A 137 -16.06 5.10 3.50
N PHE A 138 -16.26 4.69 4.76
CA PHE A 138 -16.26 5.58 5.91
C PHE A 138 -14.84 5.87 6.36
N CYS A 139 -14.32 7.01 5.88
CA CYS A 139 -12.93 7.43 6.05
C CYS A 139 -12.77 8.38 7.25
N ASP A 140 -13.10 7.93 8.46
CA ASP A 140 -13.02 8.71 9.70
C ASP A 140 -11.61 8.77 10.32
N ASP A 141 -10.72 7.91 9.83
CA ASP A 141 -9.33 7.86 10.26
C ASP A 141 -8.35 7.65 9.09
N LEU A 142 -7.06 7.87 9.32
CA LEU A 142 -6.03 7.77 8.29
C LEU A 142 -5.88 6.33 7.74
N ILE A 143 -6.21 5.29 8.51
CA ILE A 143 -6.16 3.89 8.04
C ILE A 143 -7.22 3.67 6.98
N SER A 144 -8.49 3.97 7.29
CA SER A 144 -9.61 3.83 6.37
C SER A 144 -9.46 4.74 5.16
N ARG A 145 -9.00 5.99 5.35
CA ARG A 145 -8.72 6.91 4.24
C ARG A 145 -7.62 6.41 3.32
N THR A 146 -6.51 5.88 3.86
CA THR A 146 -5.42 5.35 3.04
C THR A 146 -5.88 4.12 2.27
N ALA A 147 -6.68 3.23 2.89
CA ALA A 147 -7.25 2.08 2.20
C ALA A 147 -8.19 2.49 1.04
N ASP A 148 -9.04 3.52 1.24
CA ASP A 148 -9.87 4.11 0.18
C ASP A 148 -8.99 4.64 -0.98
N VAL A 149 -7.88 5.32 -0.66
CA VAL A 149 -6.90 5.75 -1.68
C VAL A 149 -6.34 4.56 -2.44
N MET A 150 -5.98 3.45 -1.78
CA MET A 150 -5.50 2.26 -2.48
C MET A 150 -6.54 1.72 -3.46
N LEU A 151 -7.79 1.61 -3.04
CA LEU A 151 -8.87 1.10 -3.88
C LEU A 151 -9.15 2.00 -5.09
N LYS A 152 -9.31 3.31 -4.89
CA LYS A 152 -9.59 4.24 -5.99
C LYS A 152 -8.44 4.39 -6.99
N GLU A 153 -7.19 4.25 -6.54
CA GLU A 153 -5.99 4.30 -7.38
C GLU A 153 -5.61 2.92 -7.96
N ARG A 154 -6.42 1.88 -7.71
CA ARG A 154 -6.17 0.49 -8.15
C ARG A 154 -4.82 -0.05 -7.71
N ARG A 155 -4.38 0.34 -6.51
CA ARG A 155 -3.16 -0.17 -5.88
C ARG A 155 -3.48 -1.38 -5.01
N ARG A 156 -2.48 -2.23 -4.79
CA ARG A 156 -2.62 -3.41 -3.94
C ARG A 156 -3.03 -3.02 -2.53
N LEU A 157 -4.15 -3.58 -2.06
CA LEU A 157 -4.61 -3.50 -0.68
C LEU A 157 -4.78 -4.93 -0.14
N VAL A 158 -4.05 -5.27 0.92
CA VAL A 158 -4.16 -6.57 1.60
C VAL A 158 -4.70 -6.35 3.00
N LEU A 159 -5.78 -7.07 3.33
CA LEU A 159 -6.44 -7.02 4.63
C LEU A 159 -6.23 -8.35 5.35
N VAL A 160 -5.32 -8.39 6.31
CA VAL A 160 -5.07 -9.58 7.14
C VAL A 160 -6.17 -9.64 8.19
N ALA A 161 -7.35 -10.06 7.74
CA ALA A 161 -8.58 -10.05 8.53
C ALA A 161 -8.54 -11.15 9.59
N ARG A 162 -8.63 -10.75 10.87
CA ARG A 162 -8.52 -11.69 11.99
C ARG A 162 -9.77 -11.63 12.86
N GLU A 163 -10.59 -12.68 12.77
CA GLU A 163 -11.80 -12.88 13.54
C GLU A 163 -12.26 -14.34 13.48
N THR A 164 -12.83 -14.84 14.58
CA THR A 164 -13.48 -16.15 14.64
C THR A 164 -14.46 -16.23 15.81
N PRO A 165 -15.68 -16.82 15.66
CA PRO A 165 -16.32 -17.21 14.39
C PRO A 165 -16.75 -15.98 13.56
N LEU A 166 -17.01 -16.15 12.28
CA LEU A 166 -17.46 -15.08 11.40
C LEU A 166 -18.99 -14.96 11.41
N SER A 167 -19.50 -13.74 11.55
CA SER A 167 -20.91 -13.42 11.34
C SER A 167 -21.22 -13.20 9.85
N GLU A 168 -22.50 -13.23 9.47
CA GLU A 168 -22.93 -12.88 8.12
C GLU A 168 -22.47 -11.47 7.71
N ILE A 169 -22.46 -10.51 8.63
CA ILE A 169 -21.99 -9.14 8.40
C ILE A 169 -20.50 -9.14 8.02
N HIS A 170 -19.68 -9.92 8.73
CA HIS A 170 -18.25 -10.06 8.44
C HIS A 170 -18.03 -10.62 7.03
N LEU A 171 -18.75 -11.69 6.69
CA LEU A 171 -18.67 -12.36 5.39
C LEU A 171 -19.10 -11.43 4.24
N ARG A 172 -20.18 -10.66 4.41
CA ARG A 172 -20.62 -9.66 3.43
C ARG A 172 -19.56 -8.57 3.23
N ASN A 173 -19.02 -8.02 4.32
CA ASN A 173 -17.97 -7.01 4.24
C ASN A 173 -16.72 -7.54 3.52
N MET A 174 -16.31 -8.77 3.80
CA MET A 174 -15.18 -9.42 3.11
C MET A 174 -15.47 -9.59 1.61
N LEU A 175 -16.66 -10.01 1.24
CA LEU A 175 -17.08 -10.16 -0.16
C LEU A 175 -17.01 -8.82 -0.90
N GLU A 176 -17.57 -7.76 -0.32
CA GLU A 176 -17.66 -6.47 -1.00
C GLU A 176 -16.29 -5.78 -1.12
N VAL A 177 -15.42 -5.84 -0.10
CA VAL A 177 -14.05 -5.30 -0.26
C VAL A 177 -13.25 -6.09 -1.28
N THR A 178 -13.50 -7.42 -1.41
CA THR A 178 -12.86 -8.26 -2.44
C THR A 178 -13.33 -7.83 -3.84
N ARG A 179 -14.63 -7.57 -4.02
CA ARG A 179 -15.19 -7.04 -5.28
C ARG A 179 -14.61 -5.66 -5.63
N ALA A 180 -14.36 -4.83 -4.60
CA ALA A 180 -13.72 -3.52 -4.78
C ALA A 180 -12.23 -3.62 -5.17
N GLY A 181 -11.60 -4.80 -5.02
CA GLY A 181 -10.22 -5.08 -5.43
C GLY A 181 -9.22 -5.28 -4.30
N ALA A 182 -9.68 -5.32 -3.04
CA ALA A 182 -8.82 -5.72 -1.92
C ALA A 182 -8.60 -7.24 -1.90
N VAL A 183 -7.49 -7.66 -1.33
CA VAL A 183 -7.22 -9.06 -1.00
C VAL A 183 -7.53 -9.27 0.48
N VAL A 184 -8.52 -10.09 0.80
CA VAL A 184 -8.79 -10.53 2.16
C VAL A 184 -7.92 -11.75 2.44
N PHE A 185 -7.05 -11.64 3.44
CA PHE A 185 -6.08 -12.66 3.82
C PHE A 185 -6.28 -13.03 5.31
N PRO A 186 -7.13 -14.00 5.64
CA PRO A 186 -7.16 -14.56 6.98
C PRO A 186 -5.83 -15.28 7.28
N PRO A 187 -5.20 -15.06 8.43
CA PRO A 187 -3.93 -15.71 8.78
C PRO A 187 -4.17 -17.16 9.24
N VAL A 188 -4.54 -18.02 8.30
CA VAL A 188 -4.82 -19.44 8.56
C VAL A 188 -3.50 -20.21 8.64
N PRO A 189 -3.24 -21.00 9.72
CA PRO A 189 -2.04 -21.78 9.88
C PRO A 189 -1.78 -22.77 8.73
N ALA A 190 -0.58 -22.78 8.16
CA ALA A 190 -0.16 -23.69 7.11
C ALA A 190 0.60 -24.90 7.72
N LEU A 191 -0.11 -25.98 8.01
CA LEU A 191 0.48 -27.16 8.66
C LEU A 191 1.30 -28.06 7.70
N TYR A 192 1.19 -27.85 6.38
CA TYR A 192 1.98 -28.64 5.42
C TYR A 192 3.50 -28.39 5.51
N VAL A 193 3.91 -27.25 6.07
CA VAL A 193 5.32 -26.90 6.32
C VAL A 193 5.88 -27.55 7.61
N ARG A 194 5.05 -28.29 8.35
CA ARG A 194 5.41 -28.95 9.63
C ARG A 194 6.10 -28.00 10.62
N PRO A 195 5.42 -26.90 11.00
CA PRO A 195 6.02 -25.90 11.88
C PRO A 195 6.46 -26.50 13.22
N GLY A 196 7.66 -26.12 13.68
CA GLY A 196 8.18 -26.52 14.97
C GLY A 196 7.81 -25.55 16.10
N SER A 197 7.35 -24.34 15.74
CA SER A 197 7.03 -23.27 16.67
C SER A 197 5.85 -22.42 16.18
N VAL A 198 5.29 -21.59 17.05
CA VAL A 198 4.33 -20.55 16.67
C VAL A 198 4.99 -19.51 15.75
N GLU A 199 6.25 -19.23 15.97
CA GLU A 199 7.02 -18.27 15.19
C GLU A 199 7.13 -18.68 13.72
N ASP A 200 7.31 -19.99 13.44
CA ASP A 200 7.32 -20.53 12.07
C ASP A 200 6.00 -20.29 11.35
N LEU A 201 4.86 -20.38 12.06
CA LEU A 201 3.54 -20.09 11.51
C LEU A 201 3.37 -18.59 11.18
N VAL A 202 3.88 -17.74 12.06
CA VAL A 202 3.89 -16.29 11.85
C VAL A 202 4.75 -15.93 10.65
N ASP A 203 5.98 -16.44 10.58
CA ASP A 203 6.92 -16.13 9.49
C ASP A 203 6.41 -16.65 8.14
N GLN A 204 5.78 -17.83 8.12
CA GLN A 204 5.09 -18.34 6.92
C GLN A 204 3.95 -17.41 6.48
N SER A 205 3.11 -16.95 7.40
CA SER A 205 2.00 -16.03 7.09
C SER A 205 2.52 -14.69 6.57
N VAL A 206 3.58 -14.14 7.18
CA VAL A 206 4.24 -12.90 6.74
C VAL A 206 4.80 -13.06 5.33
N GLY A 207 5.53 -14.15 5.07
CA GLY A 207 6.05 -14.45 3.74
C GLY A 207 4.95 -14.49 2.69
N ARG A 208 3.83 -15.17 2.97
CA ARG A 208 2.67 -15.25 2.08
C ARG A 208 1.99 -13.89 1.84
N VAL A 209 1.93 -13.03 2.87
CA VAL A 209 1.44 -11.65 2.70
C VAL A 209 2.36 -10.85 1.79
N LEU A 210 3.67 -10.97 1.95
CA LEU A 210 4.65 -10.23 1.16
C LEU A 210 4.73 -10.72 -0.30
N ASP A 211 4.45 -12.00 -0.57
CA ASP A 211 4.28 -12.53 -1.93
C ASP A 211 3.23 -11.74 -2.74
N LEU A 212 2.18 -11.25 -2.07
CA LEU A 212 1.14 -10.45 -2.73
C LEU A 212 1.65 -9.07 -3.21
N PHE A 213 2.84 -8.66 -2.77
CA PHE A 213 3.53 -7.43 -3.21
C PHE A 213 4.74 -7.72 -4.12
N ASP A 214 4.87 -8.96 -4.60
CA ASP A 214 6.04 -9.42 -5.35
C ASP A 214 7.36 -9.18 -4.57
N LEU A 215 7.34 -9.51 -3.27
CA LEU A 215 8.46 -9.43 -2.35
C LEU A 215 8.74 -10.82 -1.79
N ASP A 216 9.97 -11.30 -2.02
CA ASP A 216 10.43 -12.58 -1.48
C ASP A 216 11.40 -12.32 -0.32
N ILE A 217 11.02 -12.76 0.89
CA ILE A 217 11.86 -12.64 2.07
C ILE A 217 12.78 -13.86 2.26
N GLY A 218 12.56 -14.94 1.49
CA GLY A 218 13.20 -16.21 1.75
C GLY A 218 12.83 -16.83 3.12
N GLY A 219 13.47 -17.92 3.48
CA GLY A 219 13.42 -18.46 4.86
C GLY A 219 12.12 -19.12 5.29
N PHE A 220 11.10 -19.22 4.45
CA PHE A 220 9.90 -20.01 4.71
C PHE A 220 9.62 -21.02 3.59
N GLU A 221 9.08 -22.18 3.97
CA GLU A 221 8.82 -23.24 3.00
C GLU A 221 7.61 -22.92 2.12
N ARG A 222 7.79 -23.19 0.80
CA ARG A 222 6.74 -23.10 -0.21
C ARG A 222 6.28 -24.50 -0.60
N TRP A 223 5.03 -24.64 -0.97
CA TRP A 223 4.51 -25.90 -1.50
C TRP A 223 5.02 -26.15 -2.92
N GLU A 224 5.83 -27.20 -3.08
CA GLU A 224 6.39 -27.64 -4.37
C GLU A 224 5.81 -29.00 -4.84
N GLY A 225 4.69 -29.39 -4.28
CA GLY A 225 4.09 -30.69 -4.53
C GLY A 225 4.57 -31.79 -3.56
N TRP A 226 4.06 -32.99 -3.73
CA TRP A 226 4.50 -34.14 -2.95
C TRP A 226 5.89 -34.55 -3.40
N LYS A 227 6.89 -34.41 -2.53
CA LYS A 227 8.19 -35.03 -2.75
C LYS A 227 7.98 -36.56 -2.55
N ARG A 228 8.03 -37.31 -3.64
CA ARG A 228 8.00 -38.79 -3.62
C ARG A 228 9.37 -39.34 -3.25
#